data_9091a8e7fa7a1b2da5577aa287d1d1d7
#
_entry.id   9091a8e7fa7a1b2da5577aa287d1d1d7
#
_cell.length_a   1.000
_cell.length_b   1.000
_cell.length_c   1.000
_cell.angle_alpha   90.00
_cell.angle_beta   90.00
_cell.angle_gamma   90.00
#
_symmetry.space_group_name_H-M   'P 1'
#
loop_
_entity.id
_entity.type
_entity.pdbx_description
1 polymer ?
#
loop_
_entity_poly.entity_id
_entity_poly.type
_entity_poly.pdbx_seq_one_letter_code
_entity_poly.pdbx_strand_id
1 'polypeptide(L)'
;MLEILQARLQQYVNHELPDVQAVFRKGRGTRDQVVNSWWIIKEAREFQKNIYFSFIDYVKAFGCMDHNKLWKILKKMGIPDYFTCLLRNLYASQEATVKTGHGTMEWFKTWKGECQGCLTLFS
;
A
#
# COMPACT_ATOMS: atom_id res chain seq x y z
N MET A 1 6.76 18.24 5.58
CA MET A 1 7.91 17.37 5.15
C MET A 1 7.42 16.04 4.56
N LEU A 2 6.52 15.31 5.21
CA LEU A 2 5.97 14.03 4.72
C LEU A 2 5.28 14.18 3.36
N GLU A 3 4.47 15.21 3.15
CA GLU A 3 3.78 15.46 1.87
C GLU A 3 4.74 15.65 0.69
N ILE A 4 5.87 16.31 0.92
CA ILE A 4 6.89 16.50 -0.13
C ILE A 4 7.54 15.15 -0.47
N LEU A 5 7.82 14.34 0.53
CA LEU A 5 8.36 13.00 0.37
C LEU A 5 7.37 12.10 -0.38
N GLN A 6 6.10 12.15 0.01
CA GLN A 6 5.00 11.47 -0.66
C GLN A 6 4.88 11.85 -2.14
N ALA A 7 4.82 13.15 -2.45
CA ALA A 7 4.69 13.63 -3.82
C ALA A 7 5.85 13.17 -4.72
N ARG A 8 7.06 13.13 -4.19
CA ARG A 8 8.24 12.64 -4.92
C ARG A 8 8.24 11.12 -5.10
N LEU A 9 7.90 10.36 -4.04
CA LEU A 9 7.79 8.90 -4.13
C LEU A 9 6.69 8.48 -5.09
N GLN A 10 5.57 9.21 -5.11
CA GLN A 10 4.45 8.94 -6.00
C GLN A 10 4.85 8.92 -7.48
N GLN A 11 5.81 9.73 -7.89
CA GLN A 11 6.30 9.75 -9.27
C GLN A 11 6.97 8.43 -9.64
N TYR A 12 7.84 7.91 -8.76
CA TYR A 12 8.50 6.62 -8.97
C TYR A 12 7.51 5.45 -8.91
N VAL A 13 6.64 5.45 -7.93
CA VAL A 13 5.63 4.39 -7.74
C VAL A 13 4.68 4.32 -8.92
N ASN A 14 4.22 5.46 -9.45
CA ASN A 14 3.31 5.50 -10.59
C ASN A 14 3.95 4.94 -11.87
N HIS A 15 5.27 5.06 -12.02
CA HIS A 15 5.99 4.52 -13.18
C HIS A 15 6.12 2.99 -13.11
N GLU A 16 6.31 2.46 -11.91
CA GLU A 16 6.57 1.04 -11.69
C GLU A 16 5.29 0.21 -11.48
N LEU A 17 4.19 0.86 -11.07
CA LEU A 17 2.93 0.15 -10.86
C LEU A 17 2.28 -0.25 -12.19
N PRO A 18 1.86 -1.51 -12.33
CA PRO A 18 1.12 -1.96 -13.50
C PRO A 18 -0.17 -1.15 -13.69
N ASP A 19 -0.59 -0.98 -14.95
CA ASP A 19 -1.81 -0.23 -15.27
C ASP A 19 -3.09 -0.84 -14.68
N VAL A 20 -3.07 -2.12 -14.40
CA VAL A 20 -4.18 -2.83 -13.76
C VAL A 20 -4.35 -2.50 -12.28
N GLN A 21 -3.30 -1.95 -11.62
CA GLN A 21 -3.38 -1.52 -10.23
C GLN A 21 -4.24 -0.28 -10.11
N ALA A 22 -5.33 -0.38 -9.36
CA ALA A 22 -6.28 0.72 -9.19
C ALA A 22 -6.27 1.33 -7.79
N VAL A 23 -5.93 0.54 -6.78
CA VAL A 23 -5.91 1.00 -5.39
C VAL A 23 -4.66 1.83 -5.13
N PHE A 24 -4.82 2.91 -4.34
CA PHE A 24 -3.75 3.87 -4.02
C PHE A 24 -3.15 4.61 -5.24
N ARG A 25 -3.91 4.74 -6.31
CA ARG A 25 -3.50 5.47 -7.51
C ARG A 25 -4.38 6.70 -7.71
N LYS A 26 -3.75 7.87 -7.88
CA LYS A 26 -4.48 9.12 -8.10
C LYS A 26 -5.35 9.03 -9.37
N GLY A 27 -6.62 9.38 -9.25
CA GLY A 27 -7.57 9.35 -10.36
C GLY A 27 -8.14 7.97 -10.70
N ARG A 28 -7.83 6.93 -9.92
CA ARG A 28 -8.44 5.60 -10.04
C ARG A 28 -9.07 5.21 -8.70
N GLY A 29 -10.26 4.67 -8.76
CA GLY A 29 -11.00 4.29 -7.56
C GLY A 29 -11.66 2.92 -7.68
N THR A 30 -12.14 2.41 -6.56
CA THR A 30 -12.89 1.15 -6.49
C THR A 30 -14.09 1.16 -7.44
N ARG A 31 -14.72 2.33 -7.64
CA ARG A 31 -15.86 2.50 -8.54
C ARG A 31 -15.50 2.15 -9.99
N ASP A 32 -14.33 2.54 -10.46
CA ASP A 32 -13.86 2.25 -11.82
C ASP A 32 -13.66 0.75 -12.01
N GLN A 33 -13.16 0.06 -10.99
CA GLN A 33 -12.98 -1.39 -11.02
C GLN A 33 -14.30 -2.16 -11.02
N VAL A 34 -15.29 -1.66 -10.31
CA VAL A 34 -16.67 -2.23 -10.34
C VAL A 34 -17.25 -2.08 -11.75
N VAL A 35 -17.09 -0.92 -12.38
CA VAL A 35 -17.55 -0.67 -13.75
C VAL A 35 -16.84 -1.59 -14.74
N ASN A 36 -15.52 -1.75 -14.64
CA ASN A 36 -14.75 -2.66 -15.48
C ASN A 36 -15.22 -4.11 -15.34
N SER A 37 -15.44 -4.55 -14.10
CA SER A 37 -15.96 -5.90 -13.84
C SER A 37 -17.36 -6.11 -14.44
N TRP A 38 -18.23 -5.10 -14.33
CA TRP A 38 -19.54 -5.12 -14.94
C TRP A 38 -19.49 -5.22 -16.47
N TRP A 39 -18.56 -4.46 -17.09
CA TRP A 39 -18.32 -4.53 -18.53
C TRP A 39 -17.90 -5.93 -18.99
N ILE A 40 -16.98 -6.58 -18.29
CA ILE A 40 -16.53 -7.94 -18.57
C ILE A 40 -17.71 -8.93 -18.49
N ILE A 41 -18.55 -8.79 -17.46
CA ILE A 41 -19.74 -9.64 -17.30
C ILE A 41 -20.73 -9.44 -18.45
N LYS A 42 -20.96 -8.19 -18.85
CA LYS A 42 -21.86 -7.86 -19.94
C LYS A 42 -21.38 -8.45 -21.25
N GLU A 43 -20.11 -8.25 -21.58
CA GLU A 43 -19.48 -8.78 -22.79
C GLU A 43 -19.53 -10.31 -22.82
N ALA A 44 -19.20 -10.97 -21.73
CA ALA A 44 -19.26 -12.42 -21.63
C ALA A 44 -20.68 -12.96 -21.84
N ARG A 45 -21.72 -12.27 -21.35
CA ARG A 45 -23.12 -12.63 -21.60
C ARG A 45 -23.50 -12.45 -23.07
N GLU A 46 -23.07 -11.38 -23.68
CA GLU A 46 -23.36 -11.06 -25.10
C GLU A 46 -22.78 -12.11 -26.03
N PHE A 47 -21.56 -12.59 -25.73
CA PHE A 47 -20.89 -13.65 -26.51
C PHE A 47 -21.14 -15.08 -25.98
N GLN A 48 -22.04 -15.25 -25.01
CA GLN A 48 -22.35 -16.55 -24.38
C GLN A 48 -21.10 -17.29 -23.86
N LYS A 49 -20.10 -16.55 -23.36
CA LYS A 49 -18.87 -17.11 -22.80
C LYS A 49 -18.98 -17.27 -21.29
N ASN A 50 -18.55 -18.41 -20.80
CA ASN A 50 -18.42 -18.63 -19.36
C ASN A 50 -17.21 -17.88 -18.85
N ILE A 51 -17.40 -17.12 -17.77
CA ILE A 51 -16.33 -16.45 -17.03
C ILE A 51 -16.34 -16.90 -15.57
N TYR A 52 -15.17 -16.94 -14.97
CA TYR A 52 -14.98 -17.31 -13.58
C TYR A 52 -14.24 -16.16 -12.88
N PHE A 53 -14.75 -15.74 -11.73
CA PHE A 53 -14.10 -14.74 -10.88
C PHE A 53 -13.47 -15.44 -9.67
N SER A 54 -12.22 -15.06 -9.36
CA SER A 54 -11.55 -15.46 -8.14
C SER A 54 -11.18 -14.20 -7.37
N PHE A 55 -11.58 -14.13 -6.10
CA PHE A 55 -11.27 -13.01 -5.22
C PHE A 55 -10.23 -13.47 -4.20
N ILE A 56 -9.11 -12.75 -4.15
CA ILE A 56 -8.01 -13.03 -3.21
C ILE A 56 -7.91 -11.85 -2.26
N ASP A 57 -8.13 -12.11 -0.99
CA ASP A 57 -7.96 -11.11 0.07
C ASP A 57 -6.75 -11.46 0.94
N TYR A 58 -5.92 -10.46 1.23
CA TYR A 58 -4.72 -10.64 2.04
C TYR A 58 -5.02 -10.29 3.49
N VAL A 59 -4.97 -11.28 4.36
CA VAL A 59 -5.15 -11.10 5.79
C VAL A 59 -4.01 -10.24 6.36
N LYS A 60 -4.36 -9.10 6.98
CA LYS A 60 -3.41 -8.20 7.65
C LYS A 60 -2.23 -7.75 6.76
N ALA A 61 -2.48 -7.45 5.48
CA ALA A 61 -1.44 -7.05 4.54
C ALA A 61 -0.50 -5.96 5.09
N PHE A 62 -1.06 -4.93 5.70
CA PHE A 62 -0.31 -3.81 6.30
C PHE A 62 0.42 -4.19 7.58
N GLY A 63 -0.20 -5.00 8.45
CA GLY A 63 0.40 -5.41 9.72
C GLY A 63 1.52 -6.45 9.60
N CYS A 64 1.64 -7.12 8.45
CA CYS A 64 2.61 -8.19 8.22
C CYS A 64 3.81 -7.75 7.36
N MET A 65 3.88 -6.48 6.98
CA MET A 65 4.94 -5.98 6.11
C MET A 65 6.30 -6.08 6.81
N ASP A 66 7.24 -6.78 6.16
CA ASP A 66 8.63 -6.86 6.59
C ASP A 66 9.41 -5.67 6.02
N HIS A 67 9.90 -4.79 6.89
CA HIS A 67 10.64 -3.59 6.49
C HIS A 67 11.86 -3.90 5.63
N ASN A 68 12.58 -5.00 5.90
CA ASN A 68 13.76 -5.38 5.09
C ASN A 68 13.37 -5.75 3.65
N LYS A 69 12.22 -6.40 3.47
CA LYS A 69 11.69 -6.69 2.14
C LYS A 69 11.25 -5.42 1.44
N LEU A 70 10.63 -4.50 2.16
CA LEU A 70 10.23 -3.19 1.63
C LEU A 70 11.43 -2.45 1.04
N TRP A 71 12.54 -2.35 1.79
CA TRP A 71 13.74 -1.66 1.31
C TRP A 71 14.34 -2.28 0.04
N LYS A 72 14.31 -3.60 -0.06
CA LYS A 72 14.76 -4.32 -1.26
C LYS A 72 13.87 -4.02 -2.48
N ILE A 73 12.56 -3.92 -2.27
CA ILE A 73 11.61 -3.60 -3.33
C ILE A 73 11.81 -2.16 -3.79
N LEU A 74 11.89 -1.19 -2.87
CA LEU A 74 12.11 0.22 -3.21
C LEU A 74 13.39 0.41 -4.01
N LYS A 75 14.45 -0.31 -3.66
CA LYS A 75 15.71 -0.29 -4.41
C LYS A 75 15.55 -0.89 -5.82
N LYS A 76 14.78 -1.98 -5.98
CA LYS A 76 14.47 -2.56 -7.30
C LYS A 76 13.65 -1.62 -8.18
N MET A 77 12.77 -0.81 -7.57
CA MET A 77 11.99 0.22 -8.27
C MET A 77 12.82 1.45 -8.66
N GLY A 78 14.13 1.44 -8.48
CA GLY A 78 15.00 2.54 -8.83
C GLY A 78 14.86 3.78 -7.93
N ILE A 79 14.25 3.63 -6.74
CA ILE A 79 14.13 4.74 -5.80
C ILE A 79 15.52 5.07 -5.24
N PRO A 80 15.94 6.33 -5.31
CA PRO A 80 17.26 6.76 -4.85
C PRO A 80 17.54 6.40 -3.38
N ASP A 81 18.78 6.03 -3.09
CA ASP A 81 19.17 5.56 -1.75
C ASP A 81 18.91 6.59 -0.65
N TYR A 82 18.99 7.90 -0.95
CA TYR A 82 18.70 8.94 0.04
C TYR A 82 17.22 8.92 0.49
N PHE A 83 16.27 8.61 -0.41
CA PHE A 83 14.87 8.44 -0.04
C PHE A 83 14.65 7.20 0.81
N THR A 84 15.29 6.10 0.45
CA THR A 84 15.25 4.87 1.22
C THR A 84 15.82 5.07 2.62
N CYS A 85 16.91 5.86 2.74
CA CYS A 85 17.50 6.22 4.03
C CYS A 85 16.56 7.07 4.90
N LEU A 86 15.91 8.08 4.31
CA LEU A 86 14.91 8.90 5.00
C LEU A 86 13.75 8.07 5.52
N LEU A 87 13.21 7.18 4.69
CA LEU A 87 12.14 6.27 5.08
C LEU A 87 12.59 5.34 6.21
N ARG A 88 13.79 4.75 6.12
CA ARG A 88 14.35 3.93 7.21
C ARG A 88 14.41 4.66 8.53
N ASN A 89 14.87 5.91 8.53
CA ASN A 89 14.94 6.72 9.73
C ASN A 89 13.55 7.00 10.32
N LEU A 90 12.55 7.25 9.46
CA LEU A 90 11.17 7.42 9.90
C LEU A 90 10.63 6.14 10.54
N TYR A 91 10.88 4.98 9.95
CA TYR A 91 10.43 3.69 10.49
C TYR A 91 11.23 3.25 11.73
N ALA A 92 12.52 3.58 11.81
CA ALA A 92 13.37 3.23 12.96
C ALA A 92 12.98 3.96 14.25
N SER A 93 12.39 5.14 14.14
CA SER A 93 11.91 5.94 15.28
C SER A 93 10.45 5.65 15.67
N GLN A 94 9.80 4.69 15.01
CA GLN A 94 8.43 4.35 15.33
C GLN A 94 8.34 3.49 16.59
N GLU A 95 7.67 4.05 17.58
CA GLU A 95 7.29 3.36 18.81
C GLU A 95 5.78 3.30 18.90
N ALA A 96 5.28 2.22 19.43
CA ALA A 96 3.86 2.02 19.66
C ALA A 96 3.57 1.78 21.14
N THR A 97 2.40 2.19 21.56
CA THR A 97 1.87 1.87 22.89
C THR A 97 0.43 1.41 22.74
N VAL A 98 0.00 0.56 23.63
CA VAL A 98 -1.39 0.08 23.70
C VAL A 98 -2.11 0.75 24.85
N LYS A 99 -3.21 1.41 24.55
CA LYS A 99 -4.11 1.98 25.56
C LYS A 99 -5.16 0.93 25.91
N THR A 100 -5.17 0.51 27.15
CA THR A 100 -6.17 -0.42 27.69
C THR A 100 -7.11 0.31 28.64
N GLY A 101 -8.22 -0.31 29.04
CA GLY A 101 -9.13 0.24 30.04
C GLY A 101 -8.49 0.45 31.43
N HIS A 102 -7.32 -0.15 31.69
CA HIS A 102 -6.58 -0.07 32.94
C HIS A 102 -5.36 0.86 32.87
N GLY A 103 -5.10 1.48 31.73
CA GLY A 103 -3.97 2.41 31.54
C GLY A 103 -3.26 2.23 30.20
N THR A 104 -2.13 2.93 30.05
CA THR A 104 -1.29 2.86 28.85
C THR A 104 -0.08 1.96 29.15
N MET A 105 0.21 1.03 28.26
CA MET A 105 1.39 0.16 28.37
C MET A 105 2.67 0.94 28.06
N GLU A 106 3.82 0.38 28.41
CA GLU A 106 5.11 0.93 28.04
C GLU A 106 5.28 0.95 26.52
N TRP A 107 6.03 1.94 26.04
CA TRP A 107 6.33 2.11 24.63
C TRP A 107 7.25 0.97 24.14
N PHE A 108 6.92 0.39 23.01
CA PHE A 108 7.73 -0.65 22.38
C PHE A 108 8.01 -0.33 20.91
N LYS A 109 9.16 -0.77 20.42
CA LYS A 109 9.55 -0.58 19.02
C LYS A 109 8.80 -1.57 18.12
N THR A 110 8.28 -1.06 17.01
CA THR A 110 7.62 -1.87 16.00
C THR A 110 8.63 -2.35 14.96
N TRP A 111 8.71 -3.65 14.76
CA TRP A 111 9.63 -4.28 13.79
C TRP A 111 8.95 -4.70 12.49
N LYS A 112 7.62 -4.72 12.48
CA LYS A 112 6.79 -5.12 11.34
C LYS A 112 5.52 -4.28 11.31
N GLY A 113 4.97 -4.15 10.10
CA GLY A 113 3.72 -3.47 9.87
C GLY A 113 3.86 -1.97 9.71
N GLU A 114 2.75 -1.35 9.45
CA GLU A 114 2.61 0.09 9.29
C GLU A 114 1.64 0.64 10.34
N CYS A 115 1.91 1.82 10.83
CA CYS A 115 0.99 2.54 11.67
C CYS A 115 -0.18 3.05 10.81
N GLN A 116 -1.42 2.66 11.13
CA GLN A 116 -2.61 3.27 10.53
C GLN A 116 -2.63 4.76 10.87
N GLY A 117 -2.23 5.59 9.98
CA GLY A 117 -2.09 7.04 10.18
C GLY A 117 -0.77 7.60 9.63
N CYS A 118 0.29 6.78 9.52
CA CYS A 118 1.47 7.11 8.72
C CYS A 118 1.30 6.79 7.23
N LEU A 119 0.23 6.09 6.87
CA LEU A 119 -0.06 5.58 5.52
C LEU A 119 -0.56 6.60 4.52
N THR A 120 -0.69 7.84 4.91
CA THR A 120 -0.90 8.92 3.92
C THR A 120 0.26 9.06 2.92
N LEU A 121 1.34 8.27 3.08
CA LEU A 121 2.40 8.19 2.09
C LEU A 121 2.01 7.40 0.83
N PHE A 122 0.98 6.54 0.92
CA PHE A 122 0.58 5.65 -0.19
C PHE A 122 -0.91 5.70 -0.55
N SER A 123 -1.69 6.61 0.08
CA SER A 123 -3.12 6.81 -0.23
C SER A 123 -3.39 8.04 -1.10
#